data_75e76b8bffd48547b0306ed623e3f4e3
#
_entry.id   75e76b8bffd48547b0306ed623e3f4e3
#
_cell.length_a   1.000
_cell.length_b   1.000
_cell.length_c   1.000
_cell.angle_alpha   90.00
_cell.angle_beta   90.00
_cell.angle_gamma   90.00
#
_symmetry.space_group_name_H-M   'P 1'
#
loop_
_entity.id
_entity.type
_entity.pdbx_description
1 polymer ?
#
loop_
_entity_poly.entity_id
_entity_poly.type
_entity_poly.pdbx_seq_one_letter_code
_entity_poly.pdbx_strand_id
1 'polypeptide(L)' 'MPYTVTSDTVGLAIGPVSETANGVHEALSKARQMYETGLANVTIADHAGHKIDGDELLDCIAGKKTVTEDLQVVLVN' A
#
# COMPACT_ATOMS: atom_id res chain seq x y z
N MET A 1 4.93 6.62 -12.71
CA MET A 1 5.42 5.25 -12.69
C MET A 1 4.41 4.34 -12.03
N PRO A 2 4.21 3.14 -12.56
CA PRO A 2 3.23 2.24 -11.97
C PRO A 2 3.71 1.63 -10.65
N TYR A 3 2.77 1.49 -9.74
CA TYR A 3 2.98 0.79 -8.48
C TYR A 3 2.05 -0.40 -8.44
N THR A 4 2.44 -1.43 -7.71
CA THR A 4 1.61 -2.60 -7.48
C THR A 4 1.21 -2.65 -6.02
N VAL A 5 -0.09 -2.75 -5.77
CA VAL A 5 -0.64 -2.87 -4.42
C VAL A 5 -1.14 -4.30 -4.27
N THR A 6 -0.58 -5.04 -3.33
CA THR A 6 -0.94 -6.44 -3.11
C THR A 6 -1.37 -6.65 -1.67
N SER A 7 -2.21 -7.65 -1.46
CA SER A 7 -2.63 -8.04 -0.13
C SER A 7 -2.92 -9.53 -0.08
N ASP A 8 -2.84 -10.10 1.12
CA ASP A 8 -3.31 -11.44 1.38
C ASP A 8 -4.76 -11.40 1.81
N THR A 9 -5.53 -12.40 1.42
CA THR A 9 -6.90 -12.54 1.91
C THR A 9 -6.90 -13.40 3.16
N VAL A 10 -7.68 -12.97 4.16
CA VAL A 10 -7.78 -13.70 5.43
C VAL A 10 -9.13 -14.38 5.48
N GLY A 11 -9.12 -15.70 5.69
CA GLY A 11 -10.33 -16.44 6.05
C GLY A 11 -11.19 -16.95 4.92
N LEU A 12 -10.98 -16.57 3.67
CA LEU A 12 -11.71 -17.09 2.52
C LEU A 12 -10.71 -17.54 1.48
N ALA A 13 -11.07 -18.54 0.71
CA ALA A 13 -10.18 -19.15 -0.27
C ALA A 13 -10.03 -18.32 -1.55
N ILE A 14 -9.92 -17.02 -1.41
CA ILE A 14 -9.64 -16.13 -2.53
C ILE A 14 -8.16 -15.82 -2.47
N GLY A 15 -7.45 -16.00 -3.56
CA GLY A 15 -6.01 -15.77 -3.62
C GLY A 15 -5.64 -14.31 -3.36
N PRO A 16 -4.34 -13.99 -3.36
CA PRO A 16 -3.88 -12.63 -3.12
C PRO A 16 -4.53 -11.64 -4.07
N VAL A 17 -4.87 -10.46 -3.56
CA VAL A 17 -5.41 -9.38 -4.38
C VAL A 17 -4.25 -8.52 -4.84
N SER A 18 -4.24 -8.17 -6.12
CA SER A 18 -3.19 -7.33 -6.70
C SER A 18 -3.84 -6.28 -7.61
N GLU A 19 -3.50 -5.03 -7.40
CA GLU A 19 -3.97 -3.92 -8.22
C GLU A 19 -2.81 -3.03 -8.61
N THR A 20 -2.94 -2.39 -9.76
CA THR A 20 -1.94 -1.47 -10.27
C THR A 20 -2.38 -0.03 -10.00
N ALA A 21 -1.44 0.83 -9.64
CA ALA A 21 -1.68 2.25 -9.44
C ALA A 21 -0.68 3.05 -10.24
N ASN A 22 -1.11 4.21 -10.75
CA ASN A 22 -0.25 5.07 -11.57
C ASN A 22 0.55 6.07 -10.76
N GLY A 23 0.21 6.29 -9.50
CA GLY A 23 0.89 7.23 -8.64
C GLY A 23 0.81 6.80 -7.17
N VAL A 24 1.62 7.45 -6.35
CA VAL A 24 1.69 7.14 -4.92
C VAL A 24 0.34 7.37 -4.24
N HIS A 25 -0.34 8.47 -4.54
CA HIS A 25 -1.63 8.76 -3.92
C HIS A 25 -2.67 7.71 -4.29
N GLU A 26 -2.67 7.28 -5.53
CA GLU A 26 -3.59 6.23 -5.97
C GLU A 26 -3.24 4.90 -5.28
N ALA A 27 -1.95 4.60 -5.15
CA ALA A 27 -1.52 3.39 -4.45
C ALA A 27 -1.96 3.39 -2.99
N LEU A 28 -1.80 4.53 -2.30
CA LEU A 28 -2.25 4.66 -0.91
C LEU A 28 -3.77 4.53 -0.80
N SER A 29 -4.51 5.10 -1.74
CA SER A 29 -5.96 5.00 -1.76
C SER A 29 -6.42 3.56 -1.92
N LYS A 30 -5.79 2.82 -2.82
CA LYS A 30 -6.11 1.40 -3.02
C LYS A 30 -5.74 0.57 -1.79
N ALA A 31 -4.60 0.83 -1.18
CA ALA A 31 -4.19 0.14 0.04
C ALA A 31 -5.19 0.38 1.17
N ARG A 32 -5.64 1.63 1.32
CA ARG A 32 -6.66 1.96 2.31
C ARG A 32 -7.96 1.19 2.07
N GLN A 33 -8.40 1.12 0.82
CA GLN A 33 -9.60 0.36 0.48
C GLN A 33 -9.45 -1.12 0.82
N MET A 34 -8.26 -1.68 0.59
CA MET A 34 -8.01 -3.07 0.93
C MET A 34 -8.12 -3.31 2.43
N TYR A 35 -7.56 -2.42 3.25
CA TYR A 35 -7.71 -2.53 4.71
C TYR A 35 -9.16 -2.37 5.14
N GLU A 36 -9.90 -1.44 4.55
CA GLU A 36 -11.31 -1.24 4.87
C GLU A 36 -12.18 -2.46 4.50
N THR A 37 -11.75 -3.21 3.50
CA THR A 37 -12.42 -4.44 3.07
C THR A 37 -12.08 -5.63 3.99
N GLY A 38 -11.08 -5.49 4.84
CA GLY A 38 -10.65 -6.54 5.76
C GLY A 38 -9.49 -7.37 5.26
N LEU A 39 -8.81 -6.92 4.22
CA LEU A 39 -7.61 -7.60 3.73
C LEU A 39 -6.42 -7.30 4.64
N ALA A 40 -5.46 -8.21 4.67
CA ALA A 40 -4.28 -8.10 5.52
C ALA A 40 -3.00 -8.10 4.70
N ASN A 41 -1.90 -7.69 5.33
CA ASN A 41 -0.55 -7.71 4.74
C ASN A 41 -0.50 -6.95 3.42
N VAL A 42 -1.13 -5.78 3.40
CA VAL A 42 -1.11 -4.93 2.21
C VAL A 42 0.29 -4.37 2.00
N THR A 43 0.77 -4.46 0.79
CA THR A 43 2.11 -3.99 0.41
C THR A 43 2.02 -3.17 -0.87
N ILE A 44 2.70 -2.02 -0.91
CA ILE A 44 2.86 -1.23 -2.12
C ILE A 44 4.30 -1.41 -2.59
N ALA A 45 4.47 -1.74 -3.86
CA ALA A 45 5.79 -1.93 -4.44
C ALA A 45 5.90 -1.17 -5.75
N ASP A 46 7.10 -0.70 -6.08
CA ASP A 46 7.39 -0.13 -7.38
C ASP A 46 8.20 -1.13 -8.22
N HIS A 47 8.47 -0.77 -9.46
CA HIS A 47 9.23 -1.64 -10.37
C HIS A 47 10.74 -1.60 -10.11
N ALA A 48 11.20 -0.69 -9.28
CA ALA A 48 12.61 -0.59 -8.91
C ALA A 48 12.99 -1.44 -7.70
N GLY A 49 12.01 -2.12 -7.11
CA GLY A 49 12.24 -2.99 -5.96
C GLY A 49 11.98 -2.34 -4.62
N HIS A 50 11.57 -1.08 -4.60
CA HIS A 50 11.16 -0.42 -3.35
C HIS A 50 9.77 -0.89 -2.95
N LYS A 51 9.55 -1.05 -1.65
CA LYS A 51 8.23 -1.42 -1.15
C LYS A 51 8.00 -0.88 0.25
N ILE A 52 6.72 -0.76 0.59
CA ILE A 52 6.27 -0.27 1.88
C ILE A 52 5.13 -1.16 2.36
N ASP A 53 5.18 -1.55 3.62
CA ASP A 53 4.17 -2.42 4.22
C ASP A 53 4.10 -2.19 5.73
N GLY A 54 3.23 -2.97 6.39
CA GLY A 54 3.12 -2.98 7.85
C GLY A 54 2.75 -1.63 8.44
N ASP A 55 3.36 -1.30 9.56
CA ASP A 55 3.03 -0.09 10.33
C ASP A 55 3.35 1.19 9.55
N GLU A 56 4.39 1.18 8.73
CA GLU A 56 4.72 2.34 7.92
C GLU A 56 3.61 2.66 6.93
N LEU A 57 3.06 1.64 6.29
CA LEU A 57 1.95 1.84 5.37
C LEU A 57 0.70 2.32 6.10
N LEU A 58 0.41 1.76 7.26
CA LEU A 58 -0.72 2.19 8.09
C LEU A 58 -0.57 3.65 8.51
N ASP A 59 0.63 4.07 8.88
CA ASP A 59 0.90 5.46 9.25
C ASP A 59 0.68 6.40 8.07
N CYS A 60 1.06 5.99 6.87
CA CYS A 60 0.82 6.78 5.67
C CYS A 60 -0.67 6.91 5.37
N ILE A 61 -1.42 5.82 5.53
CA ILE A 61 -2.87 5.81 5.31
C ILE A 61 -3.56 6.71 6.34
N ALA A 62 -3.08 6.68 7.58
CA ALA A 62 -3.66 7.49 8.67
C ALA A 62 -3.26 8.97 8.60
N GLY A 63 -2.35 9.34 7.69
CA GLY A 63 -1.91 10.73 7.57
C GLY A 63 -0.79 11.12 8.51
N LYS A 64 -0.22 10.19 9.26
CA LYS A 64 0.88 10.47 10.19
C LYS A 64 2.22 10.58 9.48
N LYS A 65 2.34 9.94 8.33
CA LYS A 65 3.54 9.96 7.49
C LYS A 65 3.11 10.13 6.05
N THR A 66 4.03 10.61 5.23
CA THR A 66 3.83 10.67 3.79
C THR A 66 4.88 9.81 3.11
N VAL A 67 4.65 9.49 1.85
CA VAL A 67 5.57 8.67 1.08
C VAL A 67 5.93 9.39 -0.21
N THR A 68 7.20 9.32 -0.58
CA THR A 68 7.70 9.91 -1.82
C THR A 68 7.44 8.97 -2.99
N GLU A 69 7.71 9.46 -4.21
CA GLU A 69 7.56 8.62 -5.41
C GLU A 69 8.48 7.41 -5.39
N ASP A 70 9.57 7.46 -4.64
CA ASP A 70 10.49 6.34 -4.47
C ASP A 70 10.10 5.43 -3.30
N LEU A 71 8.90 5.59 -2.78
CA LEU A 71 8.37 4.84 -1.63
C LEU A 71 9.21 5.02 -0.37
N GLN A 72 9.82 6.19 -0.21
CA GLN A 72 10.49 6.54 1.03
C GLN A 72 9.48 7.20 1.98
N VAL A 73 9.43 6.71 3.20
CA VAL A 73 8.48 7.19 4.20
C VAL A 73 9.08 8.38 4.95
N VAL A 74 8.34 9.47 5.03
CA VAL A 74 8.77 10.71 5.67
C VAL A 74 7.71 11.16 6.65
N LEU A 75 8.14 11.64 7.80
CA LEU A 75 7.21 12.17 8.80
C LEU A 75 6.53 13.44 8.28
N VAL A 76 5.24 13.54 8.53
CA VAL A 76 4.46 14.74 8.25
C VAL A 76 4.50 15.64 9.45
N ASN A 77 4.94 16.85 9.26
CA ASN A 77 4.91 17.86 10.32
C ASN A 77 3.67 18.73 10.20
#